data_95264e359224a748f1e4de2c32e1a1c9
#
_entry.id   95264e359224a748f1e4de2c32e1a1c9
#
_cell.length_a   1.000
_cell.length_b   1.000
_cell.length_c   1.000
_cell.angle_alpha   90.00
_cell.angle_beta   90.00
_cell.angle_gamma   90.00
#
_symmetry.space_group_name_H-M   'P 1'
#
loop_
_entity.id
_entity.type
_entity.pdbx_description
1 polymer ?
#
loop_
_entity_poly.entity_id
_entity_poly.type
_entity_poly.pdbx_seq_one_letter_code
_entity_poly.pdbx_strand_id
1 'polypeptide(L)'
;EPQWPVLGRRLDLALVNMRTGKKIDIEVDGDAYHRNSDGSRKIDDVWRDIMMKADGWKVMRFWVYQLREDLDGCVNKIISEWEA
;
A
#
# COMPACT_ATOMS: atom_id res chain seq x y z
N GLU A 1 -8.10 -10.27 11.93
CA GLU A 1 -8.14 -10.72 10.54
C GLU A 1 -8.37 -9.57 9.60
N PRO A 2 -7.51 -9.39 8.59
CA PRO A 2 -7.70 -8.31 7.65
C PRO A 2 -8.93 -8.54 6.79
N GLN A 3 -9.66 -7.49 6.55
CA GLN A 3 -10.82 -7.53 5.69
C GLN A 3 -10.50 -6.81 4.39
N TRP A 4 -10.98 -7.38 3.30
CA TRP A 4 -10.80 -6.74 2.01
C TRP A 4 -11.53 -5.42 1.96
N PRO A 5 -10.97 -4.44 1.27
CA PRO A 5 -11.64 -3.16 1.12
C PRO A 5 -12.96 -3.34 0.41
N VAL A 6 -14.01 -2.83 1.03
CA VAL A 6 -15.32 -2.74 0.40
C VAL A 6 -15.76 -1.30 0.52
N LEU A 7 -16.48 -0.82 -0.46
CA LEU A 7 -16.98 0.54 -0.48
C LEU A 7 -15.85 1.57 -0.33
N GLY A 8 -14.71 1.30 -0.93
CA GLY A 8 -13.60 2.22 -0.96
C GLY A 8 -12.69 2.22 0.26
N ARG A 9 -12.83 1.25 1.14
CA ARG A 9 -11.96 1.17 2.31
C ARG A 9 -10.56 0.74 1.93
N ARG A 10 -9.61 1.06 2.80
CA ARG A 10 -8.22 0.70 2.64
C ARG A 10 -7.86 -0.48 3.53
N LEU A 11 -7.05 -1.39 3.00
CA LEU A 11 -6.44 -2.47 3.75
C LEU A 11 -4.94 -2.22 3.84
N ASP A 12 -4.39 -2.29 5.04
CA ASP A 12 -2.96 -2.13 5.27
C ASP A 12 -2.36 -3.45 5.74
N LEU A 13 -1.21 -3.81 5.17
CA LEU A 13 -0.43 -4.96 5.60
C LEU A 13 1.00 -4.50 5.85
N ALA A 14 1.55 -4.83 7.01
CA ALA A 14 2.91 -4.47 7.36
C ALA A 14 3.80 -5.71 7.33
N LEU A 15 4.91 -5.64 6.61
CA LEU A 15 5.91 -6.69 6.58
C LEU A 15 7.17 -6.17 7.24
N VAL A 16 7.66 -6.89 8.24
CA VAL A 16 8.88 -6.49 8.96
C VAL A 16 9.83 -7.67 9.01
N ASN A 17 11.07 -7.43 8.59
CA ASN A 17 12.14 -8.42 8.75
C ASN A 17 12.92 -8.07 10.00
N MET A 18 12.75 -8.87 11.05
CA MET A 18 13.36 -8.60 12.35
C MET A 18 14.89 -8.69 12.30
N ARG A 19 15.42 -9.41 11.34
CA ARG A 19 16.86 -9.60 11.21
C ARG A 19 17.56 -8.43 10.55
N THR A 20 16.94 -7.89 9.50
CA THR A 20 17.54 -6.83 8.70
C THR A 20 16.98 -5.45 9.04
N GLY A 21 15.86 -5.40 9.72
CA GLY A 21 15.15 -4.15 9.99
C GLY A 21 14.33 -3.64 8.81
N LYS A 22 14.22 -4.41 7.72
CA LYS A 22 13.44 -3.98 6.56
C LYS A 22 11.96 -3.91 6.93
N LYS A 23 11.31 -2.83 6.50
CA LYS A 23 9.91 -2.59 6.78
C LYS A 23 9.19 -2.19 5.50
N ILE A 24 8.12 -2.91 5.17
CA ILE A 24 7.30 -2.59 4.00
C ILE A 24 5.86 -2.47 4.45
N ASP A 25 5.23 -1.35 4.11
CA ASP A 25 3.81 -1.13 4.32
C ASP A 25 3.10 -1.28 2.99
N ILE A 26 2.23 -2.28 2.89
CA ILE A 26 1.47 -2.56 1.67
C ILE A 26 0.06 -2.06 1.89
N GLU A 27 -0.36 -1.11 1.06
CA GLU A 27 -1.69 -0.52 1.16
C GLU A 27 -2.50 -0.85 -0.08
N VAL A 28 -3.71 -1.35 0.16
CA VAL A 28 -4.66 -1.66 -0.91
C VAL A 28 -5.83 -0.71 -0.79
N ASP A 29 -6.02 0.12 -1.79
CA ASP A 29 -7.02 1.16 -1.79
C ASP A 29 -8.18 0.81 -2.72
N GLY A 30 -9.41 1.09 -2.27
CA GLY A 30 -10.58 1.02 -3.12
C GLY A 30 -10.54 2.14 -4.16
N ASP A 31 -11.21 1.91 -5.29
CA ASP A 31 -11.04 2.74 -6.49
C ASP A 31 -11.27 4.23 -6.28
N ALA A 32 -12.13 4.62 -5.37
CA ALA A 32 -12.47 6.03 -5.18
C ALA A 32 -12.10 6.56 -3.80
N TYR A 33 -11.54 5.72 -2.93
CA TYR A 33 -11.42 6.09 -1.52
C TYR A 33 -10.44 7.24 -1.27
N HIS A 34 -9.27 7.18 -1.92
CA HIS A 34 -8.20 8.14 -1.67
C HIS A 34 -8.04 9.15 -2.79
N ARG A 35 -9.06 9.30 -3.63
CA ARG A 35 -9.02 10.26 -4.70
C ARG A 35 -9.98 11.41 -4.43
N ASN A 36 -9.51 12.61 -4.71
CA ASN A 36 -10.38 13.77 -4.79
C ASN A 36 -11.12 13.75 -6.13
N SER A 37 -12.06 14.68 -6.31
CA SER A 37 -12.84 14.73 -7.54
C SER A 37 -11.99 14.91 -8.80
N ASP A 38 -10.81 15.46 -8.67
CA ASP A 38 -9.85 15.65 -9.78
C ASP A 38 -8.89 14.48 -9.95
N GLY A 39 -9.04 13.42 -9.14
CA GLY A 39 -8.19 12.24 -9.21
C GLY A 39 -6.94 12.28 -8.36
N SER A 40 -6.70 13.38 -7.65
CA SER A 40 -5.53 13.48 -6.78
C SER A 40 -5.75 12.73 -5.46
N ARG A 41 -4.65 12.43 -4.76
CA ARG A 41 -4.71 11.81 -3.46
C ARG A 41 -5.08 12.82 -2.39
N LYS A 42 -5.72 12.35 -1.32
CA LYS A 42 -6.03 13.19 -0.18
C LYS A 42 -4.75 13.64 0.52
N ILE A 43 -4.78 14.84 1.06
CA ILE A 43 -3.63 15.41 1.76
C ILE A 43 -3.19 14.55 2.94
N ASP A 44 -4.14 13.96 3.67
CA ASP A 44 -3.82 13.11 4.81
C ASP A 44 -2.98 11.91 4.39
N ASP A 45 -3.25 11.34 3.22
CA ASP A 45 -2.47 10.21 2.72
C ASP A 45 -1.05 10.64 2.37
N VAL A 46 -0.88 11.85 1.85
CA VAL A 46 0.44 12.37 1.52
C VAL A 46 1.26 12.56 2.80
N TRP A 47 0.68 13.15 3.82
CA TRP A 47 1.35 13.32 5.11
C TRP A 47 1.73 12.01 5.75
N ARG A 48 0.82 11.03 5.69
CA ARG A 48 1.07 9.71 6.23
C ARG A 48 2.26 9.05 5.54
N ASP A 49 2.33 9.16 4.20
CA ASP A 49 3.46 8.62 3.46
C ASP A 49 4.78 9.24 3.86
N ILE A 50 4.80 10.55 4.04
CA ILE A 50 6.01 11.26 4.47
C ILE A 50 6.45 10.76 5.84
N MET A 51 5.52 10.63 6.78
CA MET A 51 5.83 10.15 8.13
C MET A 51 6.35 8.73 8.12
N MET A 52 5.72 7.85 7.34
CA MET A 52 6.13 6.46 7.24
C MET A 52 7.54 6.33 6.65
N LYS A 53 7.82 7.08 5.61
CA LYS A 53 9.15 7.05 5.00
C LYS A 53 10.22 7.57 5.94
N ALA A 54 9.90 8.59 6.73
CA ALA A 54 10.83 9.13 7.72
C ALA A 54 11.17 8.10 8.79
N ASP A 55 10.25 7.17 9.08
CA ASP A 55 10.45 6.09 10.04
C ASP A 55 11.05 4.84 9.40
N GLY A 56 11.53 4.91 8.16
CA GLY A 56 12.20 3.81 7.50
C GLY A 56 11.30 2.83 6.78
N TRP A 57 10.03 3.16 6.61
CA TRP A 57 9.09 2.29 5.90
C TRP A 57 9.17 2.52 4.39
N LYS A 58 9.13 1.43 3.65
CA LYS A 58 8.82 1.47 2.21
C LYS A 58 7.33 1.31 2.06
N VAL A 59 6.67 2.28 1.47
CA VAL A 59 5.23 2.23 1.25
C VAL A 59 4.96 1.78 -0.17
N MET A 60 4.17 0.70 -0.32
CA MET A 60 3.74 0.19 -1.61
C MET A 60 2.23 0.24 -1.68
N ARG A 61 1.71 0.89 -2.71
CA ARG A 61 0.27 1.08 -2.87
C ARG A 61 -0.25 0.37 -4.11
N PHE A 62 -1.38 -0.28 -3.93
CA PHE A 62 -2.07 -0.95 -5.03
C PHE A 62 -3.55 -0.57 -4.99
N TRP A 63 -4.12 -0.38 -6.14
CA TRP A 63 -5.57 -0.24 -6.25
C TRP A 63 -6.20 -1.63 -6.31
N VAL A 64 -7.43 -1.76 -5.81
CA VAL A 64 -8.13 -3.04 -5.86
C VAL A 64 -8.20 -3.57 -7.28
N TYR A 65 -8.46 -2.70 -8.26
CA TYR A 65 -8.57 -3.14 -9.64
C TYR A 65 -7.25 -3.72 -10.17
N GLN A 66 -6.10 -3.20 -9.69
CA GLN A 66 -4.80 -3.75 -10.10
C GLN A 66 -4.62 -5.18 -9.60
N LEU A 67 -5.07 -5.44 -8.38
CA LEU A 67 -5.00 -6.80 -7.85
C LEU A 67 -5.90 -7.75 -8.61
N ARG A 68 -7.07 -7.30 -9.03
CA ARG A 68 -7.98 -8.14 -9.80
C ARG A 68 -7.45 -8.46 -11.18
N GLU A 69 -6.80 -7.51 -11.81
CA GLU A 69 -6.33 -7.67 -13.18
C GLU A 69 -4.98 -8.37 -13.26
N ASP A 70 -4.11 -8.18 -12.27
CA ASP A 70 -2.76 -8.72 -12.31
C ASP A 70 -2.23 -8.97 -10.90
N LEU A 71 -2.83 -9.92 -10.21
CA LEU A 71 -2.40 -10.28 -8.86
C LEU A 71 -0.95 -10.73 -8.84
N ASP A 72 -0.56 -11.57 -9.79
CA ASP A 72 0.81 -12.09 -9.83
C ASP A 72 1.83 -10.97 -10.02
N GLY A 73 1.55 -10.01 -10.86
CA GLY A 73 2.43 -8.88 -11.06
C GLY A 73 2.58 -8.03 -9.81
N CYS A 74 1.48 -7.82 -9.09
CA CYS A 74 1.51 -7.08 -7.83
C CYS A 74 2.33 -7.82 -6.78
N VAL A 75 2.10 -9.11 -6.63
CA VAL A 75 2.84 -9.95 -5.68
C VAL A 75 4.34 -9.96 -6.02
N ASN A 76 4.66 -10.07 -7.31
CA ASN A 76 6.05 -10.06 -7.73
C ASN A 76 6.76 -8.75 -7.40
N LYS A 77 6.06 -7.63 -7.49
CA LYS A 77 6.63 -6.34 -7.09
C LYS A 77 6.94 -6.31 -5.60
N ILE A 78 6.05 -6.86 -4.78
CA ILE A 78 6.25 -6.93 -3.33
C ILE A 78 7.46 -7.81 -3.02
N ILE A 79 7.53 -8.99 -3.64
CA ILE A 79 8.65 -9.91 -3.42
C ILE A 79 9.96 -9.27 -3.85
N SER A 80 9.97 -8.63 -4.99
CA SER A 80 11.17 -7.96 -5.50
C SER A 80 11.67 -6.90 -4.52
N GLU A 81 10.77 -6.13 -3.94
CA GLU A 81 11.12 -5.11 -2.96
C GLU A 81 11.60 -5.74 -1.65
N TRP A 82 10.97 -6.83 -1.25
CA TRP A 82 11.34 -7.55 -0.03
C TRP A 82 12.74 -8.13 -0.11
N GLU A 83 13.11 -8.61 -1.28
CA GLU A 83 14.42 -9.26 -1.51
C GLU A 83 15.52 -8.27 -1.87
N ALA A 84 15.18 -7.05 -2.14
CA ALA A 84 16.14 -6.03 -2.55
C ALA A 84 17.17 -5.68 -1.45
#